data_a3d1b00cc2ad5d0dad07c2c1f9893194
#
_entry.id   a3d1b00cc2ad5d0dad07c2c1f9893194
#
_cell.length_a   1.000
_cell.length_b   1.000
_cell.length_c   1.000
_cell.angle_alpha   90.00
_cell.angle_beta   90.00
_cell.angle_gamma   90.00
#
_symmetry.space_group_name_H-M   'P 1'
#
loop_
_entity.id
_entity.type
_entity.pdbx_description
1 polymer ?
#
loop_
_entity_poly.entity_id
_entity_poly.type
_entity_poly.pdbx_seq_one_letter_code
_entity_poly.pdbx_strand_id
1 'polypeptide(L)' 'MDDTSADLRSLLARLKGAQHVLIEDAAPQPGLPSTAIIRRIAELENVIAAVLAFIEERESSR' A
#
# COMPACT_ATOMS: atom_id res chain seq x y z
N MET A 1 -0.79 20.31 16.78
CA MET A 1 -1.36 19.02 16.32
C MET A 1 -0.99 18.81 14.88
N ASP A 2 -0.51 17.63 14.54
CA ASP A 2 0.02 17.38 13.20
C ASP A 2 -0.97 16.55 12.39
N ASP A 3 -1.80 17.23 11.59
CA ASP A 3 -2.78 16.57 10.73
C ASP A 3 -2.12 15.71 9.65
N THR A 4 -0.86 16.01 9.33
CA THR A 4 -0.12 15.26 8.31
C THR A 4 0.05 13.80 8.69
N SER A 5 0.30 13.51 9.98
CA SER A 5 0.43 12.12 10.42
C SER A 5 -0.86 11.34 10.23
N ALA A 6 -2.01 11.95 10.57
CA ALA A 6 -3.30 11.32 10.36
C ALA A 6 -3.58 11.10 8.88
N ASP A 7 -3.24 12.09 8.05
CA ASP A 7 -3.42 11.98 6.60
C ASP A 7 -2.57 10.87 6.01
N LEU A 8 -1.32 10.74 6.47
CA LEU A 8 -0.42 9.69 5.99
C LEU A 8 -0.92 8.30 6.35
N ARG A 9 -1.42 8.14 7.57
CA ARG A 9 -1.97 6.84 8.00
C ARG A 9 -3.23 6.49 7.23
N SER A 10 -4.07 7.49 6.96
CA SER A 10 -5.26 7.30 6.15
C SER A 10 -4.90 6.88 4.72
N LEU A 11 -3.90 7.52 4.13
CA LEU A 11 -3.42 7.15 2.80
C LEU A 11 -2.86 5.73 2.80
N LEU A 12 -2.08 5.39 3.82
CA LEU A 12 -1.52 4.04 3.94
C LEU A 12 -2.62 2.99 3.97
N ALA A 13 -3.67 3.23 4.74
CA ALA A 13 -4.80 2.29 4.84
C ALA A 13 -5.49 2.11 3.48
N ARG A 14 -5.69 3.22 2.74
CA ARG A 14 -6.32 3.14 1.42
C ARG A 14 -5.45 2.39 0.42
N LEU A 15 -4.13 2.60 0.47
CA LEU A 15 -3.20 1.89 -0.42
C LEU A 15 -3.21 0.39 -0.13
N LYS A 16 -3.16 0.02 1.15
CA LYS A 16 -3.21 -1.39 1.54
C LYS A 16 -4.53 -2.02 1.12
N GLY A 17 -5.64 -1.30 1.31
CA GLY A 17 -6.94 -1.80 0.90
C GLY A 17 -7.00 -2.07 -0.60
N ALA A 18 -6.47 -1.15 -1.41
CA ALA A 18 -6.44 -1.33 -2.86
C ALA A 18 -5.60 -2.54 -3.25
N GLN A 19 -4.45 -2.74 -2.60
CA GLN A 19 -3.60 -3.89 -2.87
C GLN A 19 -4.30 -5.19 -2.48
N HIS A 20 -4.96 -5.22 -1.32
CA HIS A 20 -5.65 -6.41 -0.84
C HIS A 20 -6.78 -6.84 -1.77
N VAL A 21 -7.52 -5.88 -2.32
CA VAL A 21 -8.60 -6.19 -3.27
C VAL A 21 -8.03 -6.92 -4.49
N LEU A 22 -6.91 -6.45 -5.03
CA LEU A 22 -6.29 -7.10 -6.19
C LEU A 22 -5.85 -8.52 -5.87
N ILE A 23 -5.28 -8.72 -4.70
CA ILE A 23 -4.82 -10.04 -4.27
C ILE A 23 -6.01 -10.96 -4.03
N GLU A 24 -7.04 -10.48 -3.36
CA GLU A 24 -8.24 -11.26 -3.06
C GLU A 24 -8.96 -11.69 -4.33
N ASP A 25 -9.04 -10.80 -5.31
CA ASP A 25 -9.69 -11.11 -6.58
C ASP A 25 -8.90 -12.16 -7.37
N ALA A 26 -7.58 -12.17 -7.24
CA ALA A 26 -6.73 -13.12 -7.94
C ALA A 26 -6.68 -14.49 -7.27
N ALA A 27 -6.86 -14.52 -5.95
CA ALA A 27 -6.63 -15.74 -5.16
C ALA A 27 -7.44 -16.95 -5.61
N PRO A 28 -8.75 -16.84 -5.95
CA PRO A 28 -9.52 -18.01 -6.37
C PRO A 28 -9.29 -18.43 -7.81
N GLN A 29 -8.59 -17.63 -8.60
CA GLN A 29 -8.36 -17.91 -10.01
C GLN A 29 -7.25 -18.94 -10.19
N PRO A 30 -7.39 -19.89 -11.14
CA PRO A 30 -6.29 -20.83 -11.41
C PRO A 30 -5.14 -20.13 -12.12
N GLY A 31 -3.92 -20.56 -11.83
CA GLY A 31 -2.75 -20.01 -12.47
C GLY A 31 -2.36 -18.65 -11.93
N LEU A 32 -1.51 -17.96 -12.67
CA LEU A 32 -1.02 -16.66 -12.24
C LEU A 32 -1.92 -15.54 -12.73
N PRO A 33 -2.01 -14.45 -11.97
CA PRO A 33 -2.69 -13.25 -12.46
C PRO A 33 -1.99 -12.71 -13.71
N SER A 34 -2.68 -11.85 -14.46
CA SER A 34 -2.06 -11.21 -15.62
C SER A 34 -0.85 -10.37 -15.19
N THR A 35 0.04 -10.15 -16.16
CA THR A 35 1.21 -9.29 -15.92
C THR A 35 0.79 -7.90 -15.43
N ALA A 36 -0.31 -7.36 -15.97
CA ALA A 36 -0.79 -6.05 -15.56
C ALA A 36 -1.19 -6.04 -14.08
N ILE A 37 -1.85 -7.09 -13.61
CA ILE A 37 -2.26 -7.18 -12.20
C ILE A 37 -1.04 -7.36 -11.31
N ILE A 38 -0.11 -8.22 -11.70
CA ILE A 38 1.12 -8.43 -10.93
C ILE A 38 1.89 -7.12 -10.79
N ARG A 39 2.00 -6.37 -11.90
CA ARG A 39 2.69 -5.08 -11.88
C ARG A 39 2.00 -4.09 -10.97
N ARG A 40 0.66 -4.05 -11.00
CA ARG A 40 -0.10 -3.12 -10.17
C ARG A 40 0.11 -3.44 -8.69
N ILE A 41 0.09 -4.72 -8.33
CA ILE A 41 0.33 -5.12 -6.94
C ILE A 41 1.73 -4.67 -6.50
N ALA A 42 2.74 -4.87 -7.37
CA ALA A 42 4.11 -4.46 -7.07
C ALA A 42 4.24 -2.95 -6.93
N GLU A 43 3.58 -2.18 -7.80
CA GLU A 43 3.59 -0.73 -7.72
C GLU A 43 2.98 -0.24 -6.42
N LEU A 44 1.86 -0.84 -6.02
CA LEU A 44 1.22 -0.49 -4.74
C LEU A 44 2.14 -0.83 -3.58
N GLU A 45 2.83 -1.96 -3.63
CA GLU A 45 3.77 -2.34 -2.58
C GLU A 45 4.87 -1.31 -2.43
N ASN A 46 5.40 -0.82 -3.54
CA ASN A 46 6.45 0.20 -3.51
C ASN A 46 5.96 1.49 -2.88
N VAL A 47 4.75 1.92 -3.21
CA VAL A 47 4.18 3.14 -2.64
C VAL A 47 3.89 2.96 -1.15
N ILE A 48 3.36 1.79 -0.77
CA ILE A 48 3.08 1.47 0.63
C ILE A 48 4.38 1.56 1.44
N ALA A 49 5.47 0.97 0.92
CA ALA A 49 6.76 1.01 1.60
C ALA A 49 7.27 2.44 1.77
N ALA A 50 7.10 3.27 0.73
CA ALA A 50 7.55 4.66 0.78
C ALA A 50 6.77 5.47 1.82
N VAL A 51 5.45 5.29 1.84
CA VAL A 51 4.61 6.01 2.81
C VAL A 51 4.94 5.56 4.23
N LEU A 52 5.11 4.26 4.43
CA LEU A 52 5.44 3.72 5.74
C LEU A 52 6.79 4.26 6.23
N ALA A 53 7.78 4.29 5.34
CA ALA A 53 9.09 4.83 5.68
C ALA A 53 9.00 6.30 6.08
N PHE A 54 8.18 7.06 5.37
CA PHE A 54 8.00 8.48 5.67
C PHE A 54 7.34 8.67 7.04
N ILE A 55 6.34 7.85 7.36
CA ILE A 55 5.71 7.89 8.68
C ILE A 55 6.74 7.60 9.76
N GLU A 56 7.57 6.58 9.56
CA GLU A 56 8.59 6.20 10.53
C GLU A 56 9.62 7.30 10.73
N GLU A 57 10.02 8.00 9.65
CA GLU A 57 10.92 9.12 9.75
C GLU A 57 10.35 10.23 10.61
N ARG A 58 9.07 10.55 10.39
CA ARG A 58 8.42 11.61 11.16
C ARG A 58 8.33 11.24 12.63
N GLU A 59 8.08 9.97 12.92
CA GLU A 59 7.97 9.53 14.32
C GLU A 59 9.32 9.50 15.03
N SER A 60 10.38 9.17 14.31
CA SER A 60 11.69 9.08 14.93
C SER A 60 12.43 10.42 15.00
N SER A 61 11.92 11.46 14.34
CA SER A 61 12.58 12.78 14.41
C SER A 61 12.14 13.64 15.58
N ARG A 62 11.44 13.11 16.51
CA ARG A 62 11.03 13.85 17.71
C ARG A 62 12.18 14.13 18.65
#